data_e1c8d741f56c49289c7408a2eb06816d
#
_entry.id   e1c8d741f56c49289c7408a2eb06816d
#
_cell.length_a   1.000
_cell.length_b   1.000
_cell.length_c   1.000
_cell.angle_alpha   90.00
_cell.angle_beta   90.00
_cell.angle_gamma   90.00
#
_symmetry.space_group_name_H-M   'P 1'
#
loop_
_entity.id
_entity.type
_entity.pdbx_description
1 polymer ?
#
loop_
_entity_poly.entity_id
_entity_poly.type
_entity_poly.pdbx_seq_one_letter_code
_entity_poly.pdbx_strand_id
1 'polypeptide(L)'
;MDAVALLRRAQEVGLRVEPIGDKLLVRGPKRAEAVVELLAAHKAEVLAALSPSIGSWWRERFAAKAVLWFVGDRDWDAAKRLAWGDLENEWHYQHGKRWPTWQCAGCDAPISGWQALNLPDGNRVHFEPIDCLIRFGKRWRGDASEALIAFGLEPLALVRISYDRG
;
A
#
# COMPACT_ATOMS: atom_id res chain seq x y z
N MET A 1 20.71 -22.74 8.07
CA MET A 1 19.63 -23.39 7.25
C MET A 1 18.77 -22.26 6.76
N ASP A 2 18.37 -22.28 5.47
CA ASP A 2 17.54 -21.21 4.92
C ASP A 2 16.14 -21.25 5.57
N ALA A 3 15.62 -20.07 5.97
CA ALA A 3 14.32 -19.93 6.62
C ALA A 3 13.15 -20.49 5.78
N VAL A 4 13.24 -20.37 4.44
CA VAL A 4 12.24 -20.92 3.51
C VAL A 4 12.25 -22.46 3.55
N ALA A 5 13.44 -23.07 3.59
CA ALA A 5 13.58 -24.52 3.71
C ALA A 5 13.04 -25.03 5.06
N LEU A 6 13.26 -24.26 6.13
CA LEU A 6 12.74 -24.58 7.46
C LEU A 6 11.21 -24.49 7.50
N LEU A 7 10.61 -23.47 6.89
CA LEU A 7 9.16 -23.34 6.78
C LEU A 7 8.53 -24.47 5.97
N ARG A 8 9.17 -24.88 4.88
CA ARG A 8 8.72 -26.04 4.09
C ARG A 8 8.74 -27.32 4.93
N ARG A 9 9.84 -27.55 5.66
CA ARG A 9 9.94 -28.70 6.56
C ARG A 9 8.86 -28.69 7.66
N ALA A 10 8.55 -27.49 8.19
CA ALA A 10 7.48 -27.32 9.16
C ALA A 10 6.11 -27.74 8.58
N GLN A 11 5.81 -27.35 7.35
CA GLN A 11 4.58 -27.76 6.64
C GLN A 11 4.53 -29.28 6.41
N GLU A 12 5.63 -29.89 6.00
CA GLU A 12 5.73 -31.36 5.77
C GLU A 12 5.42 -32.18 7.01
N VAL A 13 5.79 -31.65 8.22
CA VAL A 13 5.47 -32.32 9.48
C VAL A 13 4.13 -31.89 10.10
N GLY A 14 3.35 -31.08 9.36
CA GLY A 14 2.00 -30.64 9.75
C GLY A 14 1.98 -29.49 10.74
N LEU A 15 3.07 -28.70 10.84
CA LEU A 15 3.08 -27.47 11.62
C LEU A 15 2.50 -26.33 10.80
N ARG A 16 1.67 -25.53 11.44
CA ARG A 16 1.20 -24.23 10.93
C ARG A 16 1.95 -23.12 11.68
N VAL A 17 2.66 -22.28 10.93
CA VAL A 17 3.48 -21.19 11.45
C VAL A 17 2.89 -19.87 10.98
N GLU A 18 2.51 -19.01 11.91
CA GLU A 18 1.91 -17.71 11.65
C GLU A 18 2.68 -16.62 12.40
N PRO A 19 3.01 -15.49 11.75
CA PRO A 19 3.59 -14.35 12.42
C PRO A 19 2.48 -13.58 13.18
N ILE A 20 2.74 -13.22 14.44
CA ILE A 20 1.89 -12.32 15.24
C ILE A 20 2.78 -11.23 15.82
N GLY A 21 2.87 -10.10 15.13
CA GLY A 21 3.82 -9.05 15.48
C GLY A 21 5.27 -9.58 15.42
N ASP A 22 5.97 -9.48 16.55
CA ASP A 22 7.34 -9.97 16.73
C ASP A 22 7.42 -11.46 17.17
N LYS A 23 6.29 -12.17 17.22
CA LYS A 23 6.20 -13.54 17.69
C LYS A 23 5.82 -14.51 16.58
N LEU A 24 6.30 -15.76 16.69
CA LEU A 24 5.84 -16.87 15.89
C LEU A 24 4.80 -17.66 16.67
N LEU A 25 3.60 -17.79 16.12
CA LEU A 25 2.61 -18.73 16.59
C LEU A 25 2.78 -20.04 15.82
N VAL A 26 3.13 -21.12 16.52
CA VAL A 26 3.30 -22.45 15.91
C VAL A 26 2.23 -23.39 16.45
N ARG A 27 1.44 -23.98 15.56
CA ARG A 27 0.42 -24.97 15.91
C ARG A 27 0.67 -26.26 15.13
N GLY A 28 0.51 -27.39 15.81
CA GLY A 28 0.63 -28.69 15.15
C GLY A 28 0.88 -29.84 16.11
N PRO A 29 1.24 -31.03 15.60
CA PRO A 29 1.40 -32.21 16.40
C PRO A 29 2.64 -32.16 17.31
N LYS A 30 2.52 -32.64 18.54
CA LYS A 30 3.63 -32.68 19.54
C LYS A 30 4.89 -33.39 19.02
N ARG A 31 4.75 -34.36 18.11
CA ARG A 31 5.90 -35.08 17.53
C ARG A 31 6.84 -34.20 16.69
N ALA A 32 6.46 -32.97 16.39
CA ALA A 32 7.25 -32.03 15.59
C ALA A 32 8.10 -31.05 16.45
N GLU A 33 8.28 -31.34 17.76
CA GLU A 33 8.96 -30.47 18.72
C GLU A 33 10.37 -30.05 18.25
N ALA A 34 11.15 -30.97 17.69
CA ALA A 34 12.48 -30.64 17.14
C ALA A 34 12.45 -29.57 16.02
N VAL A 35 11.36 -29.53 15.21
CA VAL A 35 11.21 -28.49 14.20
C VAL A 35 10.78 -27.17 14.83
N VAL A 36 9.98 -27.19 15.90
CA VAL A 36 9.59 -26.01 16.65
C VAL A 36 10.81 -25.35 17.31
N GLU A 37 11.74 -26.13 17.87
CA GLU A 37 13.01 -25.61 18.42
C GLU A 37 13.87 -24.93 17.34
N LEU A 38 13.96 -25.54 16.14
CA LEU A 38 14.67 -24.93 15.02
C LEU A 38 14.01 -23.62 14.57
N LEU A 39 12.67 -23.56 14.49
CA LEU A 39 11.95 -22.32 14.19
C LEU A 39 12.21 -21.24 15.24
N ALA A 40 12.28 -21.61 16.52
CA ALA A 40 12.58 -20.68 17.60
C ALA A 40 14.04 -20.16 17.52
N ALA A 41 14.99 -21.04 17.20
CA ALA A 41 16.40 -20.67 17.05
C ALA A 41 16.63 -19.70 15.85
N HIS A 42 15.85 -19.83 14.80
CA HIS A 42 15.92 -18.98 13.58
C HIS A 42 14.75 -17.99 13.51
N LYS A 43 14.17 -17.59 14.62
CA LYS A 43 12.95 -16.78 14.71
C LYS A 43 12.99 -15.52 13.83
N ALA A 44 14.09 -14.77 13.88
CA ALA A 44 14.21 -13.51 13.12
C ALA A 44 14.18 -13.75 11.61
N GLU A 45 14.89 -14.76 11.12
CA GLU A 45 14.93 -15.13 9.71
C GLU A 45 13.58 -15.68 9.23
N VAL A 46 12.92 -16.48 10.07
CA VAL A 46 11.59 -17.04 9.79
C VAL A 46 10.53 -15.93 9.77
N LEU A 47 10.55 -14.99 10.71
CA LEU A 47 9.67 -13.83 10.69
C LEU A 47 9.89 -12.98 9.43
N ALA A 48 11.13 -12.75 9.02
CA ALA A 48 11.43 -12.03 7.79
C ALA A 48 10.92 -12.77 6.55
N ALA A 49 11.00 -14.09 6.52
CA ALA A 49 10.50 -14.91 5.42
C ALA A 49 8.96 -15.01 5.38
N LEU A 50 8.31 -14.98 6.56
CA LEU A 50 6.84 -14.99 6.69
C LEU A 50 6.23 -13.60 6.55
N SER A 51 6.99 -12.56 6.86
CA SER A 51 6.51 -11.21 6.63
C SER A 51 6.34 -11.04 5.12
N PRO A 52 5.13 -10.82 4.62
CA PRO A 52 4.96 -10.48 3.23
C PRO A 52 5.89 -9.30 2.96
N SER A 53 6.72 -9.40 1.93
CA SER A 53 7.48 -8.21 1.52
C SER A 53 6.46 -7.09 1.38
N ILE A 54 6.82 -5.86 1.76
CA ILE A 54 5.92 -4.70 1.62
C ILE A 54 5.29 -4.71 0.22
N GLY A 55 6.07 -5.11 -0.79
CA GLY A 55 5.58 -5.25 -2.17
C GLY A 55 4.55 -6.35 -2.37
N SER A 56 4.65 -7.51 -1.70
CA SER A 56 3.61 -8.56 -1.82
C SER A 56 2.30 -8.13 -1.17
N TRP A 57 2.38 -7.46 -0.01
CA TRP A 57 1.21 -6.90 0.66
C TRP A 57 0.45 -5.89 -0.23
N TRP A 58 1.17 -4.97 -0.88
CA TRP A 58 0.57 -4.00 -1.78
C TRP A 58 -0.05 -4.67 -3.03
N ARG A 59 0.59 -5.71 -3.60
CA ARG A 59 0.04 -6.47 -4.73
C ARG A 59 -1.24 -7.22 -4.36
N GLU A 60 -1.27 -7.90 -3.22
CA GLU A 60 -2.47 -8.58 -2.73
C GLU A 60 -3.61 -7.59 -2.46
N ARG A 61 -3.28 -6.45 -1.88
CA ARG A 61 -4.24 -5.39 -1.62
C ARG A 61 -4.80 -4.80 -2.91
N PHE A 62 -3.96 -4.60 -3.92
CA PHE A 62 -4.38 -4.17 -5.25
C PHE A 62 -5.35 -5.17 -5.89
N ALA A 63 -4.99 -6.46 -5.90
CA ALA A 63 -5.83 -7.51 -6.44
C ALA A 63 -7.19 -7.58 -5.75
N ALA A 64 -7.22 -7.52 -4.41
CA ALA A 64 -8.45 -7.52 -3.63
C ALA A 64 -9.34 -6.31 -3.95
N LYS A 65 -8.76 -5.10 -4.06
CA LYS A 65 -9.51 -3.90 -4.43
C LYS A 65 -10.02 -3.95 -5.87
N ALA A 66 -9.23 -4.47 -6.81
CA ALA A 66 -9.67 -4.63 -8.20
C ALA A 66 -10.88 -5.57 -8.30
N VAL A 67 -10.90 -6.67 -7.54
CA VAL A 67 -12.06 -7.56 -7.46
C VAL A 67 -13.28 -6.84 -6.88
N LEU A 68 -13.11 -6.03 -5.82
CA LEU A 68 -14.21 -5.25 -5.24
C LEU A 68 -14.81 -4.24 -6.22
N TRP A 69 -13.96 -3.62 -7.06
CA TRP A 69 -14.42 -2.67 -8.07
C TRP A 69 -14.95 -3.33 -9.35
N PHE A 70 -14.67 -4.62 -9.54
CA PHE A 70 -15.20 -5.42 -10.64
C PHE A 70 -16.63 -5.86 -10.32
N VAL A 71 -17.56 -4.91 -10.29
CA VAL A 71 -18.97 -5.14 -10.00
C VAL A 71 -19.82 -4.66 -11.17
N GLY A 72 -20.73 -5.52 -11.65
CA GLY A 72 -21.63 -5.21 -12.76
C GLY A 72 -20.93 -5.23 -14.12
N ASP A 73 -21.33 -4.33 -15.04
CA ASP A 73 -20.84 -4.27 -16.42
C ASP A 73 -19.51 -3.52 -16.59
N ARG A 74 -18.76 -3.29 -15.51
CA ARG A 74 -17.47 -2.61 -15.59
C ARG A 74 -16.42 -3.54 -16.17
N ASP A 75 -15.61 -3.00 -17.09
CA ASP A 75 -14.45 -3.72 -17.58
C ASP A 75 -13.36 -3.85 -16.50
N TRP A 76 -12.51 -4.85 -16.64
CA TRP A 76 -11.44 -5.15 -15.68
C TRP A 76 -10.41 -4.02 -15.57
N ASP A 77 -10.17 -3.29 -16.63
CA ASP A 77 -9.22 -2.17 -16.63
C ASP A 77 -9.78 -0.95 -15.90
N ALA A 78 -11.08 -0.71 -15.98
CA ALA A 78 -11.75 0.29 -15.16
C ALA A 78 -11.68 -0.06 -13.67
N ALA A 79 -11.91 -1.33 -13.31
CA ALA A 79 -11.79 -1.81 -11.93
C ALA A 79 -10.37 -1.63 -11.39
N LYS A 80 -9.36 -1.96 -12.17
CA LYS A 80 -7.95 -1.76 -11.79
C LYS A 80 -7.60 -0.28 -11.60
N ARG A 81 -8.09 0.61 -12.48
CA ARG A 81 -7.87 2.06 -12.32
C ARG A 81 -8.43 2.60 -11.01
N LEU A 82 -9.63 2.16 -10.63
CA LEU A 82 -10.24 2.53 -9.36
C LEU A 82 -9.45 1.96 -8.18
N ALA A 83 -9.05 0.70 -8.27
CA ALA A 83 -8.20 0.05 -7.25
C ALA A 83 -6.86 0.76 -7.08
N TRP A 84 -6.25 1.24 -8.16
CA TRP A 84 -5.01 2.03 -8.11
C TRP A 84 -5.21 3.33 -7.35
N GLY A 85 -6.25 4.09 -7.66
CA GLY A 85 -6.59 5.32 -6.92
C GLY A 85 -6.85 5.08 -5.43
N ASP A 86 -7.48 3.95 -5.09
CA ASP A 86 -7.67 3.55 -3.69
C ASP A 86 -6.35 3.23 -2.99
N LEU A 87 -5.38 2.62 -3.69
CA LEU A 87 -4.06 2.37 -3.12
C LEU A 87 -3.26 3.65 -2.94
N GLU A 88 -3.33 4.60 -3.87
CA GLU A 88 -2.71 5.92 -3.72
C GLU A 88 -3.25 6.62 -2.46
N ASN A 89 -4.57 6.60 -2.24
CA ASN A 89 -5.20 7.12 -1.04
C ASN A 89 -4.68 6.42 0.22
N GLU A 90 -4.64 5.09 0.23
CA GLU A 90 -4.21 4.28 1.36
C GLU A 90 -2.73 4.51 1.70
N TRP A 91 -1.88 4.63 0.67
CA TRP A 91 -0.46 4.95 0.85
C TRP A 91 -0.28 6.31 1.53
N HIS A 92 -1.02 7.33 1.09
CA HIS A 92 -0.95 8.66 1.70
C HIS A 92 -1.47 8.69 3.13
N TYR A 93 -2.47 7.88 3.46
CA TYR A 93 -2.92 7.75 4.84
C TYR A 93 -1.81 7.28 5.76
N GLN A 94 -0.95 6.39 5.28
CA GLN A 94 0.12 5.77 6.07
C GLN A 94 1.44 6.56 6.00
N HIS A 95 1.76 7.14 4.86
CA HIS A 95 3.10 7.68 4.55
C HIS A 95 3.08 9.12 4.06
N GLY A 96 1.92 9.67 3.74
CA GLY A 96 1.78 10.98 3.13
C GLY A 96 2.31 12.11 4.02
N LYS A 97 3.00 13.07 3.41
CA LYS A 97 3.46 14.28 4.09
C LYS A 97 2.27 15.08 4.62
N ARG A 98 2.40 15.56 5.86
CA ARG A 98 1.46 16.51 6.47
C ARG A 98 2.10 17.88 6.50
N TRP A 99 1.43 18.86 5.92
CA TRP A 99 1.83 20.27 6.02
C TRP A 99 1.25 20.90 7.28
N PRO A 100 1.94 21.88 7.86
CA PRO A 100 1.35 22.70 8.92
C PRO A 100 0.05 23.35 8.42
N THR A 101 -0.94 23.50 9.30
CA THR A 101 -2.27 24.03 8.94
C THR A 101 -2.26 25.47 8.41
N TRP A 102 -1.19 26.19 8.66
CA TRP A 102 -0.96 27.56 8.18
C TRP A 102 -0.22 27.63 6.83
N GLN A 103 0.18 26.49 6.26
CA GLN A 103 0.97 26.42 5.04
C GLN A 103 0.19 25.68 3.92
N CYS A 104 0.25 26.24 2.71
CA CYS A 104 -0.38 25.63 1.55
C CYS A 104 0.40 24.40 1.06
N ALA A 105 -0.23 23.25 1.04
CA ALA A 105 0.40 22.03 0.53
C ALA A 105 0.65 22.06 -1.00
N GLY A 106 0.11 23.01 -1.73
CA GLY A 106 0.32 23.17 -3.17
C GLY A 106 1.50 24.06 -3.56
N CYS A 107 1.74 25.16 -2.81
CA CYS A 107 2.76 26.15 -3.15
C CYS A 107 3.71 26.51 -2.00
N ASP A 108 3.55 25.87 -0.83
CA ASP A 108 4.32 26.08 0.40
C ASP A 108 4.22 27.50 1.01
N ALA A 109 3.41 28.39 0.44
CA ALA A 109 3.17 29.73 0.98
C ALA A 109 2.19 29.69 2.17
N PRO A 110 2.22 30.70 3.05
CA PRO A 110 1.28 30.82 4.15
C PRO A 110 -0.18 30.91 3.68
N ILE A 111 -1.07 30.28 4.41
CA ILE A 111 -2.53 30.37 4.22
C ILE A 111 -3.11 31.26 5.33
N SER A 112 -3.88 32.27 4.95
CA SER A 112 -4.62 33.11 5.86
C SER A 112 -6.14 32.94 5.71
N GLY A 113 -6.80 32.66 6.86
CA GLY A 113 -8.26 32.74 6.96
C GLY A 113 -9.04 31.79 6.06
N TRP A 114 -10.08 32.33 5.39
CA TRP A 114 -11.08 31.63 4.58
C TRP A 114 -10.61 31.19 3.17
N GLN A 115 -9.39 31.56 2.80
CA GLN A 115 -8.81 31.26 1.47
C GLN A 115 -8.32 29.82 1.31
N ALA A 116 -8.63 28.94 2.23
CA ALA A 116 -8.12 27.59 2.23
C ALA A 116 -9.22 26.54 1.98
N LEU A 117 -8.91 25.61 1.10
CA LEU A 117 -9.62 24.35 0.98
C LEU A 117 -8.98 23.31 1.90
N ASN A 118 -9.77 22.71 2.77
CA ASN A 118 -9.35 21.56 3.58
C ASN A 118 -9.50 20.28 2.76
N LEU A 119 -8.45 19.49 2.70
CA LEU A 119 -8.44 18.22 1.98
C LEU A 119 -8.75 17.06 2.94
N PRO A 120 -9.29 15.93 2.43
CA PRO A 120 -9.66 14.78 3.26
C PRO A 120 -8.49 14.19 4.06
N ASP A 121 -7.26 14.33 3.57
CA ASP A 121 -6.04 13.88 4.23
C ASP A 121 -5.54 14.84 5.34
N GLY A 122 -6.27 15.92 5.61
CA GLY A 122 -5.95 16.92 6.61
C GLY A 122 -5.01 18.04 6.13
N ASN A 123 -4.55 17.97 4.89
CA ASN A 123 -3.76 19.06 4.29
C ASN A 123 -4.66 20.21 3.87
N ARG A 124 -4.06 21.39 3.66
CA ARG A 124 -4.76 22.58 3.21
C ARG A 124 -4.07 23.17 1.98
N VAL A 125 -4.87 23.66 1.04
CA VAL A 125 -4.38 24.38 -0.14
C VAL A 125 -5.13 25.70 -0.31
N HIS A 126 -4.55 26.66 -1.03
CA HIS A 126 -5.32 27.84 -1.41
C HIS A 126 -6.49 27.43 -2.27
N PHE A 127 -7.66 28.01 -2.00
CA PHE A 127 -8.84 27.85 -2.83
C PHE A 127 -8.65 28.54 -4.20
N GLU A 128 -8.05 29.72 -4.17
CA GLU A 128 -7.65 30.48 -5.35
C GLU A 128 -6.17 30.89 -5.22
N PRO A 129 -5.37 30.74 -6.29
CA PRO A 129 -5.73 30.13 -7.58
C PRO A 129 -5.83 28.61 -7.48
N ILE A 130 -6.66 28.01 -8.32
CA ILE A 130 -6.89 26.56 -8.41
C ILE A 130 -5.60 25.78 -8.71
N ASP A 131 -4.58 26.46 -9.21
CA ASP A 131 -3.25 25.90 -9.47
C ASP A 131 -2.64 25.20 -8.25
N CYS A 132 -2.93 25.69 -7.03
CA CYS A 132 -2.44 25.07 -5.82
C CYS A 132 -3.02 23.67 -5.63
N LEU A 133 -4.31 23.50 -5.88
CA LEU A 133 -4.96 22.19 -5.84
C LEU A 133 -4.43 21.26 -6.94
N ILE A 134 -4.22 21.77 -8.14
CA ILE A 134 -3.68 21.00 -9.27
C ILE A 134 -2.25 20.54 -8.97
N ARG A 135 -1.38 21.44 -8.48
CA ARG A 135 0.00 21.12 -8.09
C ARG A 135 0.06 20.09 -6.97
N PHE A 136 -0.77 20.28 -5.94
CA PHE A 136 -0.89 19.32 -4.87
C PHE A 136 -1.30 17.95 -5.40
N GLY A 137 -2.38 17.88 -6.21
CA GLY A 137 -2.89 16.62 -6.75
C GLY A 137 -1.88 15.89 -7.65
N LYS A 138 -1.09 16.63 -8.45
CA LYS A 138 -0.03 16.04 -9.28
C LYS A 138 1.09 15.44 -8.43
N ARG A 139 1.59 16.18 -7.42
CA ARG A 139 2.61 15.71 -6.50
C ARG A 139 2.11 14.53 -5.69
N TRP A 140 0.92 14.64 -5.13
CA TRP A 140 0.27 13.64 -4.32
C TRP A 140 0.17 12.28 -5.06
N ARG A 141 -0.31 12.29 -6.31
CA ARG A 141 -0.35 11.06 -7.12
C ARG A 141 1.05 10.57 -7.49
N GLY A 142 1.94 11.47 -7.84
CA GLY A 142 3.33 11.13 -8.20
C GLY A 142 4.03 10.39 -7.08
N ASP A 143 4.02 10.94 -5.87
CA ASP A 143 4.68 10.34 -4.69
C ASP A 143 4.14 8.93 -4.38
N ALA A 144 2.83 8.76 -4.40
CA ALA A 144 2.21 7.46 -4.14
C ALA A 144 2.48 6.45 -5.27
N SER A 145 2.31 6.88 -6.53
CA SER A 145 2.58 6.02 -7.69
C SER A 145 4.03 5.56 -7.73
N GLU A 146 5.00 6.45 -7.50
CA GLU A 146 6.43 6.09 -7.45
C GLU A 146 6.71 5.06 -6.35
N ALA A 147 6.13 5.24 -5.17
CA ALA A 147 6.28 4.29 -4.07
C ALA A 147 5.66 2.93 -4.39
N LEU A 148 4.45 2.89 -4.96
CA LEU A 148 3.76 1.65 -5.34
C LEU A 148 4.53 0.90 -6.44
N ILE A 149 5.09 1.62 -7.42
CA ILE A 149 5.97 1.04 -8.44
C ILE A 149 7.24 0.46 -7.82
N ALA A 150 7.86 1.18 -6.87
CA ALA A 150 9.03 0.68 -6.15
C ALA A 150 8.73 -0.60 -5.34
N PHE A 151 7.49 -0.80 -4.93
CA PHE A 151 7.02 -2.04 -4.31
C PHE A 151 6.67 -3.15 -5.33
N GLY A 152 6.91 -2.91 -6.62
CA GLY A 152 6.73 -3.89 -7.68
C GLY A 152 5.29 -4.00 -8.21
N LEU A 153 4.47 -2.96 -8.06
CA LEU A 153 3.21 -2.85 -8.77
C LEU A 153 3.46 -2.23 -10.15
N GLU A 154 2.77 -2.74 -11.16
CA GLU A 154 2.83 -2.16 -12.49
C GLU A 154 1.82 -1.03 -12.61
N PRO A 155 2.26 0.18 -13.03
CA PRO A 155 1.33 1.26 -13.29
C PRO A 155 0.44 0.87 -14.46
N LEU A 156 -0.85 1.02 -14.28
CA LEU A 156 -1.79 0.87 -15.40
C LEU A 156 -1.48 1.96 -16.43
N ALA A 157 -1.32 1.55 -17.68
CA ALA A 157 -1.21 2.49 -18.77
C ALA A 157 -2.41 3.44 -18.70
N LEU A 158 -2.14 4.71 -18.36
CA LEU A 158 -3.16 5.75 -18.39
C LEU A 158 -3.63 5.85 -19.83
N VAL A 159 -4.81 5.33 -20.13
CA VAL A 159 -5.48 5.62 -21.38
C VAL A 159 -5.66 7.14 -21.39
N ARG A 160 -4.84 7.83 -22.18
CA ARG A 160 -5.05 9.24 -22.47
C ARG A 160 -6.38 9.31 -23.22
N ILE A 161 -7.42 9.70 -22.51
CA ILE A 161 -8.65 10.12 -23.17
C ILE A 161 -8.27 11.44 -23.83
N SER A 162 -7.87 11.38 -25.11
CA SER A 162 -7.80 12.55 -25.96
C SER A 162 -9.24 12.99 -26.18
N TYR A 163 -9.65 14.03 -25.47
CA TYR A 163 -10.83 14.78 -25.87
C TYR A 163 -10.48 15.47 -27.21
N ASP A 164 -10.79 14.81 -28.30
CA ASP A 164 -10.85 15.45 -29.60
C ASP A 164 -12.03 16.44 -29.52
N ARG A 165 -11.71 17.72 -29.38
CA ARG A 165 -12.69 18.79 -29.56
C ARG A 165 -12.89 18.93 -31.06
N GLY A 166 -13.91 18.23 -31.60
CA GLY A 166 -14.47 18.53 -32.90
C GLY A 166 -15.12 19.93 -32.95
#